data_f493e19994e3aa452ce9fbba958a3ad3
#
_entry.id   f493e19994e3aa452ce9fbba958a3ad3
#
_cell.length_a   1.000
_cell.length_b   1.000
_cell.length_c   1.000
_cell.angle_alpha   90.00
_cell.angle_beta   90.00
_cell.angle_gamma   90.00
#
_symmetry.space_group_name_H-M   'P 1'
#
loop_
_entity.id
_entity.type
_entity.pdbx_description
1 polymer ?
#
loop_
_entity_poly.entity_id
_entity_poly.type
_entity_poly.pdbx_seq_one_letter_code
_entity_poly.pdbx_strand_id
1 'polypeptide(L)'
;RSPETLRRQAIESLENSGCHEITLSSLSTSDYRGLPELADAMLDYCAPRKINLSLPSLRADNFSRDLMLRLQQVRKSGLTFAPEAGTQRLRDAINKNVTEQEILDTCAIAFEGGWNNVKLYFMLGLPTETDEDVLGIAKLVYEILKTWREHASNKKRGVRIHVATAFF
;
A
#
# COMPACT_ATOMS: atom_id res chain seq x y z
N ARG A 1 12.35 -8.00 -16.20
CA ARG A 1 12.76 -6.88 -17.10
C ARG A 1 13.61 -5.90 -16.31
N SER A 2 14.53 -5.18 -16.97
CA SER A 2 15.34 -4.16 -16.30
C SER A 2 14.54 -2.88 -16.02
N PRO A 3 14.93 -2.07 -15.02
CA PRO A 3 14.28 -0.78 -14.73
C PRO A 3 14.21 0.14 -15.95
N GLU A 4 15.29 0.21 -16.75
CA GLU A 4 15.34 1.05 -17.95
C GLU A 4 14.31 0.62 -19.00
N THR A 5 14.15 -0.71 -19.20
CA THR A 5 13.16 -1.22 -20.16
C THR A 5 11.74 -0.87 -19.70
N LEU A 6 11.45 -1.04 -18.41
CA LEU A 6 10.14 -0.71 -17.85
C LEU A 6 9.88 0.78 -17.91
N ARG A 7 10.86 1.60 -17.55
CA ARG A 7 10.78 3.06 -17.66
C ARG A 7 10.48 3.50 -19.09
N ARG A 8 11.24 3.01 -20.08
CA ARG A 8 11.02 3.34 -21.50
C ARG A 8 9.60 2.98 -21.94
N GLN A 9 9.14 1.75 -21.66
CA GLN A 9 7.79 1.31 -22.03
C GLN A 9 6.69 2.13 -21.35
N ALA A 10 6.90 2.52 -20.09
CA ALA A 10 5.95 3.34 -19.35
C ALA A 10 5.85 4.75 -19.94
N ILE A 11 6.98 5.37 -20.30
CA ILE A 11 7.02 6.69 -20.93
C ILE A 11 6.37 6.65 -22.30
N GLU A 12 6.74 5.69 -23.15
CA GLU A 12 6.12 5.50 -24.47
C GLU A 12 4.60 5.33 -24.38
N SER A 13 4.12 4.58 -23.37
CA SER A 13 2.68 4.41 -23.15
C SER A 13 1.99 5.70 -22.76
N LEU A 14 2.61 6.52 -21.89
CA LEU A 14 2.08 7.81 -21.47
C LEU A 14 2.03 8.81 -22.64
N GLU A 15 3.11 8.89 -23.42
CA GLU A 15 3.20 9.80 -24.57
C GLU A 15 2.20 9.45 -25.67
N ASN A 16 2.03 8.15 -25.97
CA ASN A 16 1.11 7.67 -26.99
C ASN A 16 -0.36 7.75 -26.59
N SER A 17 -0.67 7.61 -25.29
CA SER A 17 -2.05 7.62 -24.79
C SER A 17 -2.55 8.99 -24.37
N GLY A 18 -1.65 9.90 -24.01
CA GLY A 18 -1.99 11.18 -23.38
C GLY A 18 -2.58 11.04 -21.96
N CYS A 19 -2.44 9.88 -21.33
CA CYS A 19 -2.95 9.64 -19.98
C CYS A 19 -2.18 10.45 -18.93
N HIS A 20 -2.90 10.90 -17.90
CA HIS A 20 -2.34 11.61 -16.73
C HIS A 20 -2.16 10.71 -15.51
N GLU A 21 -2.22 9.41 -15.69
CA GLU A 21 -2.00 8.41 -14.64
C GLU A 21 -1.34 7.17 -15.22
N ILE A 22 -0.38 6.62 -14.49
CA ILE A 22 0.22 5.33 -14.77
C ILE A 22 0.31 4.49 -13.50
N THR A 23 -0.01 3.21 -13.63
CA THR A 23 0.04 2.24 -12.54
C THR A 23 1.11 1.19 -12.83
N LEU A 24 2.06 1.03 -11.91
CA LEU A 24 3.04 -0.05 -11.95
C LEU A 24 2.49 -1.23 -11.15
N SER A 25 1.91 -2.21 -11.83
CA SER A 25 1.22 -3.35 -11.21
C SER A 25 1.97 -4.67 -11.45
N SER A 26 2.04 -5.49 -10.41
CA SER A 26 2.48 -6.89 -10.47
C SER A 26 1.78 -7.68 -9.37
N LEU A 27 1.99 -9.00 -9.29
CA LEU A 27 1.49 -9.83 -8.18
C LEU A 27 2.06 -9.38 -6.83
N SER A 28 3.32 -8.93 -6.80
CA SER A 28 3.95 -8.29 -5.65
C SER A 28 4.94 -7.24 -6.15
N THR A 29 4.51 -6.00 -6.18
CA THR A 29 5.32 -4.89 -6.72
C THR A 29 6.56 -4.64 -5.86
N SER A 30 6.43 -4.78 -4.55
CA SER A 30 7.53 -4.59 -3.60
C SER A 30 8.65 -5.64 -3.70
N ASP A 31 8.38 -6.83 -4.26
CA ASP A 31 9.40 -7.87 -4.45
C ASP A 31 10.31 -7.62 -5.66
N TYR A 32 9.98 -6.63 -6.48
CA TYR A 32 10.82 -6.26 -7.61
C TYR A 32 12.04 -5.47 -7.12
N ARG A 33 13.23 -6.10 -7.20
CA ARG A 33 14.49 -5.51 -6.69
C ARG A 33 14.86 -4.17 -7.32
N GLY A 34 14.43 -3.91 -8.54
CA GLY A 34 14.62 -2.63 -9.23
C GLY A 34 13.54 -1.59 -8.96
N LEU A 35 12.62 -1.84 -8.00
CA LEU A 35 11.51 -0.93 -7.73
C LEU A 35 11.97 0.47 -7.29
N PRO A 36 12.92 0.64 -6.36
CA PRO A 36 13.36 1.97 -5.96
C PRO A 36 13.89 2.79 -7.14
N GLU A 37 14.78 2.20 -7.93
CA GLU A 37 15.36 2.83 -9.12
C GLU A 37 14.29 3.19 -10.17
N LEU A 38 13.39 2.26 -10.46
CA LEU A 38 12.29 2.48 -11.39
C LEU A 38 11.34 3.56 -10.88
N ALA A 39 10.96 3.52 -9.61
CA ALA A 39 10.06 4.49 -9.00
C ALA A 39 10.67 5.90 -9.03
N ASP A 40 11.96 6.03 -8.70
CA ASP A 40 12.68 7.29 -8.76
C ASP A 40 12.71 7.86 -10.17
N ALA A 41 13.11 7.04 -11.14
CA ALA A 41 13.15 7.46 -12.55
C ALA A 41 11.77 7.82 -13.12
N MET A 42 10.71 7.14 -12.66
CA MET A 42 9.34 7.47 -13.05
C MET A 42 8.83 8.73 -12.34
N LEU A 43 9.19 8.96 -11.09
CA LEU A 43 8.84 10.19 -10.37
C LEU A 43 9.49 11.41 -11.00
N ASP A 44 10.76 11.31 -11.38
CA ASP A 44 11.48 12.40 -12.08
C ASP A 44 10.81 12.76 -13.42
N TYR A 45 10.21 11.80 -14.11
CA TYR A 45 9.45 12.03 -15.33
C TYR A 45 8.03 12.55 -15.06
N CYS A 46 7.34 11.97 -14.10
CA CYS A 46 5.90 12.19 -13.85
C CYS A 46 5.65 13.50 -13.07
N ALA A 47 6.48 13.83 -12.06
CA ALA A 47 6.23 14.96 -11.17
C ALA A 47 6.17 16.32 -11.91
N PRO A 48 7.13 16.69 -12.78
CA PRO A 48 7.06 17.94 -13.53
C PRO A 48 5.86 18.02 -14.47
N ARG A 49 5.38 16.86 -14.93
CA ARG A 49 4.25 16.74 -15.88
C ARG A 49 2.89 16.59 -15.20
N LYS A 50 2.86 16.56 -13.85
CA LYS A 50 1.66 16.31 -13.03
C LYS A 50 0.95 15.00 -13.39
N ILE A 51 1.70 13.99 -13.81
CA ILE A 51 1.22 12.65 -14.09
C ILE A 51 1.19 11.87 -12.77
N ASN A 52 0.09 11.20 -12.48
CA ASN A 52 -0.06 10.39 -11.28
C ASN A 52 0.64 9.04 -11.42
N LEU A 53 1.55 8.72 -10.50
CA LEU A 53 2.18 7.41 -10.39
C LEU A 53 1.52 6.61 -9.26
N SER A 54 0.96 5.44 -9.59
CA SER A 54 0.31 4.55 -8.64
C SER A 54 1.05 3.22 -8.49
N LEU A 55 1.22 2.77 -7.26
CA LEU A 55 1.86 1.50 -6.88
C LEU A 55 0.88 0.69 -6.00
N PRO A 56 -0.04 -0.08 -6.60
CA PRO A 56 -1.16 -0.68 -5.87
C PRO A 56 -0.79 -1.89 -5.00
N SER A 57 0.28 -2.60 -5.29
CA SER A 57 0.61 -3.87 -4.64
C SER A 57 1.87 -3.76 -3.77
N LEU A 58 1.86 -2.80 -2.85
CA LEU A 58 2.97 -2.64 -1.91
C LEU A 58 2.73 -3.53 -0.68
N ARG A 59 3.72 -4.36 -0.37
CA ARG A 59 3.73 -5.13 0.88
C ARG A 59 4.18 -4.24 2.03
N ALA A 60 3.61 -4.45 3.20
CA ALA A 60 3.93 -3.68 4.39
C ALA A 60 5.38 -3.85 4.85
N ASP A 61 5.96 -5.04 4.63
CA ASP A 61 7.31 -5.43 5.07
C ASP A 61 8.46 -4.80 4.26
N ASN A 62 8.22 -4.33 3.04
CA ASN A 62 9.27 -3.83 2.13
C ASN A 62 9.12 -2.35 1.76
N PHE A 63 8.40 -1.58 2.57
CA PHE A 63 8.11 -0.19 2.25
C PHE A 63 9.16 0.76 2.83
N SER A 64 10.07 1.26 1.99
CA SER A 64 11.06 2.23 2.46
C SER A 64 10.43 3.60 2.68
N ARG A 65 10.79 4.24 3.81
CA ARG A 65 10.37 5.61 4.15
C ARG A 65 10.74 6.62 3.05
N ASP A 66 11.91 6.46 2.45
CA ASP A 66 12.40 7.37 1.40
C ASP A 66 11.56 7.29 0.13
N LEU A 67 11.18 6.07 -0.29
CA LEU A 67 10.28 5.88 -1.42
C LEU A 67 8.91 6.51 -1.16
N MET A 68 8.38 6.34 0.05
CA MET A 68 7.11 6.94 0.45
C MET A 68 7.17 8.47 0.40
N LEU A 69 8.22 9.08 0.94
CA LEU A 69 8.41 10.54 0.95
C LEU A 69 8.49 11.11 -0.48
N ARG A 70 9.10 10.38 -1.40
CA ARG A 70 9.18 10.79 -2.82
C ARG A 70 7.83 10.64 -3.54
N LEU A 71 7.10 9.56 -3.30
CA LEU A 71 5.75 9.36 -3.84
C LEU A 71 4.75 10.43 -3.38
N GLN A 72 4.99 11.07 -2.23
CA GLN A 72 4.16 12.19 -1.74
C GLN A 72 4.17 13.41 -2.66
N GLN A 73 5.23 13.62 -3.43
CA GLN A 73 5.38 14.78 -4.31
C GLN A 73 4.44 14.74 -5.52
N VAL A 74 3.95 13.56 -5.85
CA VAL A 74 2.91 13.33 -6.85
C VAL A 74 1.55 13.21 -6.14
N ARG A 75 0.51 12.81 -6.74
CA ARG A 75 -0.80 12.71 -6.10
C ARG A 75 -0.86 11.54 -5.12
N LYS A 76 -1.34 11.77 -3.88
CA LYS A 76 -1.52 10.72 -2.88
C LYS A 76 -2.67 9.79 -3.28
N SER A 77 -2.33 8.62 -3.81
CA SER A 77 -3.27 7.51 -3.96
C SER A 77 -3.54 6.88 -2.57
N GLY A 78 -4.64 6.14 -2.41
CA GLY A 78 -4.87 5.37 -1.19
C GLY A 78 -3.86 4.25 -1.04
N LEU A 79 -3.54 3.90 0.20
CA LEU A 79 -2.75 2.71 0.51
C LEU A 79 -3.64 1.48 0.51
N THR A 80 -3.14 0.39 -0.03
CA THR A 80 -3.86 -0.87 -0.07
C THR A 80 -3.00 -1.97 0.53
N PHE A 81 -3.54 -2.65 1.53
CA PHE A 81 -2.92 -3.81 2.16
C PHE A 81 -3.85 -5.01 2.09
N ALA A 82 -3.28 -6.18 2.01
CA ALA A 82 -4.00 -7.46 2.07
C ALA A 82 -3.47 -8.29 3.26
N PRO A 83 -3.90 -8.01 4.50
CA PRO A 83 -3.56 -8.84 5.65
C PRO A 83 -4.09 -10.25 5.53
N GLU A 84 -5.16 -10.45 4.77
CA GLU A 84 -5.95 -11.67 4.53
C GLU A 84 -6.69 -12.17 5.78
N ALA A 85 -6.10 -12.07 6.98
CA ALA A 85 -6.69 -12.52 8.24
C ALA A 85 -6.59 -11.46 9.34
N GLY A 86 -7.56 -11.46 10.26
CA GLY A 86 -7.66 -10.48 11.33
C GLY A 86 -6.65 -10.66 12.46
N THR A 87 -6.16 -11.89 12.69
CA THR A 87 -5.21 -12.19 13.76
C THR A 87 -3.87 -12.67 13.23
N GLN A 88 -2.80 -12.47 14.02
CA GLN A 88 -1.48 -12.99 13.68
C GLN A 88 -1.50 -14.52 13.58
N ARG A 89 -2.18 -15.19 14.52
CA ARG A 89 -2.32 -16.65 14.50
C ARG A 89 -2.83 -17.17 13.15
N LEU A 90 -3.89 -16.56 12.62
CA LEU A 90 -4.48 -17.01 11.36
C LEU A 90 -3.62 -16.60 10.16
N ARG A 91 -2.97 -15.44 10.20
CA ARG A 91 -1.96 -15.06 9.18
C ARG A 91 -0.83 -16.08 9.10
N ASP A 92 -0.31 -16.51 10.25
CA ASP A 92 0.74 -17.53 10.32
C ASP A 92 0.24 -18.89 9.79
N ALA A 93 -1.00 -19.28 10.13
CA ALA A 93 -1.60 -20.53 9.66
C ALA A 93 -1.76 -20.58 8.13
N ILE A 94 -2.02 -19.48 7.48
CA ILE A 94 -2.13 -19.38 6.01
C ILE A 94 -0.82 -18.97 5.32
N ASN A 95 0.29 -18.97 6.07
CA ASN A 95 1.61 -18.59 5.55
C ASN A 95 1.68 -17.14 5.00
N LYS A 96 0.86 -16.24 5.54
CA LYS A 96 0.91 -14.83 5.23
C LYS A 96 1.97 -14.16 6.11
N ASN A 97 3.18 -14.06 5.58
CA ASN A 97 4.35 -13.51 6.27
C ASN A 97 4.26 -11.98 6.41
N VAL A 98 3.21 -11.50 7.07
CA VAL A 98 3.00 -10.09 7.41
C VAL A 98 2.57 -9.99 8.85
N THR A 99 3.33 -9.27 9.66
CA THR A 99 3.02 -9.03 11.07
C THR A 99 2.09 -7.83 11.23
N GLU A 100 1.37 -7.81 12.36
CA GLU A 100 0.55 -6.66 12.73
C GLU A 100 1.41 -5.40 12.86
N GLN A 101 2.60 -5.53 13.46
CA GLN A 101 3.51 -4.41 13.66
C GLN A 101 3.97 -3.81 12.33
N GLU A 102 4.32 -4.62 11.33
CA GLU A 102 4.70 -4.13 10.00
C GLU A 102 3.58 -3.36 9.32
N ILE A 103 2.32 -3.79 9.49
CA ILE A 103 1.15 -3.06 8.99
C ILE A 103 1.04 -1.70 9.68
N LEU A 104 1.16 -1.67 11.02
CA LEU A 104 1.03 -0.44 11.81
C LEU A 104 2.18 0.53 11.52
N ASP A 105 3.41 0.05 11.43
CA ASP A 105 4.59 0.85 11.11
C ASP A 105 4.46 1.50 9.72
N THR A 106 4.00 0.73 8.74
CA THR A 106 3.77 1.26 7.39
C THR A 106 2.65 2.29 7.38
N CYS A 107 1.57 2.05 8.14
CA CYS A 107 0.50 3.03 8.32
C CYS A 107 1.01 4.31 9.01
N ALA A 108 1.86 4.20 10.03
CA ALA A 108 2.45 5.34 10.73
C ALA A 108 3.24 6.23 9.76
N ILE A 109 4.18 5.65 9.02
CA ILE A 109 4.98 6.35 7.99
C ILE A 109 4.06 7.05 6.98
N ALA A 110 3.03 6.36 6.52
CA ALA A 110 2.07 6.91 5.57
C ALA A 110 1.29 8.09 6.15
N PHE A 111 0.81 7.99 7.38
CA PHE A 111 0.06 9.05 8.05
C PHE A 111 0.92 10.28 8.34
N GLU A 112 2.19 10.09 8.74
CA GLU A 112 3.19 11.18 8.80
C GLU A 112 3.33 11.86 7.45
N GLY A 113 3.36 11.08 6.39
CA GLY A 113 3.37 11.53 5.01
C GLY A 113 2.06 12.17 4.53
N GLY A 114 1.02 12.21 5.37
CA GLY A 114 -0.26 12.86 5.07
C GLY A 114 -1.20 12.02 4.19
N TRP A 115 -0.99 10.71 4.06
CA TRP A 115 -2.01 9.80 3.57
C TRP A 115 -3.15 9.73 4.60
N ASN A 116 -4.37 9.61 4.12
CA ASN A 116 -5.56 9.53 4.96
C ASN A 116 -6.59 8.54 4.42
N ASN A 117 -6.19 7.70 3.48
CA ASN A 117 -7.05 6.67 2.90
C ASN A 117 -6.32 5.34 2.88
N VAL A 118 -6.84 4.36 3.62
CA VAL A 118 -6.28 3.00 3.73
C VAL A 118 -7.35 2.01 3.33
N LYS A 119 -7.01 1.04 2.49
CA LYS A 119 -7.88 -0.04 2.08
C LYS A 119 -7.27 -1.37 2.52
N LEU A 120 -8.07 -2.17 3.21
CA LEU A 120 -7.68 -3.46 3.76
C LEU A 120 -8.51 -4.57 3.14
N TYR A 121 -7.85 -5.63 2.70
CA TYR A 121 -8.50 -6.82 2.19
C TYR A 121 -8.35 -7.99 3.17
N PHE A 122 -9.48 -8.68 3.42
CA PHE A 122 -9.52 -9.86 4.26
C PHE A 122 -10.28 -10.98 3.56
N MET A 123 -9.96 -12.21 3.92
CA MET A 123 -10.69 -13.41 3.54
C MET A 123 -11.46 -13.94 4.76
N LEU A 124 -12.65 -14.47 4.52
CA LEU A 124 -13.49 -15.13 5.52
C LEU A 124 -13.68 -16.60 5.14
N GLY A 125 -13.80 -17.47 6.12
CA GLY A 125 -13.90 -18.90 5.90
C GLY A 125 -12.56 -19.59 5.67
N LEU A 126 -11.46 -18.97 6.09
CA LEU A 126 -10.13 -19.56 6.01
C LEU A 126 -10.03 -20.83 6.87
N PRO A 127 -9.21 -21.82 6.45
CA PRO A 127 -8.96 -23.01 7.26
C PRO A 127 -8.53 -22.63 8.69
N THR A 128 -9.14 -23.26 9.69
CA THR A 128 -8.92 -23.01 11.13
C THR A 128 -9.37 -21.65 11.65
N GLU A 129 -10.13 -20.87 10.88
CA GLU A 129 -10.70 -19.60 11.32
C GLU A 129 -11.64 -19.79 12.50
N THR A 130 -11.59 -18.87 13.44
CA THR A 130 -12.48 -18.79 14.61
C THR A 130 -13.17 -17.44 14.65
N ASP A 131 -14.23 -17.31 15.47
CA ASP A 131 -14.90 -16.02 15.67
C ASP A 131 -13.94 -14.93 16.17
N GLU A 132 -12.92 -15.32 16.95
CA GLU A 132 -11.89 -14.40 17.43
C GLU A 132 -11.02 -13.84 16.30
N ASP A 133 -10.78 -14.64 15.27
CA ASP A 133 -10.03 -14.20 14.09
C ASP A 133 -10.84 -13.19 13.26
N VAL A 134 -12.14 -13.41 13.14
CA VAL A 134 -13.05 -12.46 12.48
C VAL A 134 -13.14 -11.15 13.27
N LEU A 135 -13.28 -11.23 14.60
CA LEU A 135 -13.25 -10.05 15.47
C LEU A 135 -11.88 -9.34 15.44
N GLY A 136 -10.82 -10.07 15.17
CA GLY A 136 -9.47 -9.56 14.96
C GLY A 136 -9.40 -8.51 13.84
N ILE A 137 -10.25 -8.61 12.82
CA ILE A 137 -10.35 -7.60 11.75
C ILE A 137 -10.71 -6.23 12.34
N ALA A 138 -11.72 -6.19 13.19
CA ALA A 138 -12.13 -4.93 13.83
C ALA A 138 -11.07 -4.38 14.79
N LYS A 139 -10.36 -5.26 15.50
CA LYS A 139 -9.24 -4.88 16.38
C LYS A 139 -8.10 -4.25 15.58
N LEU A 140 -7.69 -4.87 14.48
CA LEU A 140 -6.64 -4.34 13.61
C LEU A 140 -7.02 -2.96 13.02
N VAL A 141 -8.27 -2.81 12.57
CA VAL A 141 -8.77 -1.51 12.09
C VAL A 141 -8.72 -0.44 13.19
N TYR A 142 -9.04 -0.81 14.43
CA TYR A 142 -8.97 0.10 15.56
C TYR A 142 -7.54 0.53 15.87
N GLU A 143 -6.57 -0.40 15.84
CA GLU A 143 -5.15 -0.08 16.04
C GLU A 143 -4.61 0.83 14.91
N ILE A 144 -5.01 0.60 13.66
CA ILE A 144 -4.68 1.50 12.54
C ILE A 144 -5.29 2.90 12.78
N LEU A 145 -6.52 2.99 13.27
CA LEU A 145 -7.14 4.28 13.60
C LEU A 145 -6.39 5.00 14.73
N LYS A 146 -5.91 4.27 15.73
CA LYS A 146 -5.10 4.79 16.83
C LYS A 146 -3.75 5.29 16.32
N THR A 147 -3.07 4.51 15.49
CA THR A 147 -1.84 4.91 14.80
C THR A 147 -2.03 6.21 14.01
N TRP A 148 -3.16 6.35 13.29
CA TRP A 148 -3.47 7.61 12.63
C TRP A 148 -3.61 8.78 13.60
N ARG A 149 -4.26 8.60 14.75
CA ARG A 149 -4.41 9.65 15.77
C ARG A 149 -3.07 10.11 16.33
N GLU A 150 -2.10 9.21 16.41
CA GLU A 150 -0.76 9.48 16.93
C GLU A 150 0.12 10.16 15.86
N HIS A 151 0.12 9.64 14.64
CA HIS A 151 1.10 9.97 13.60
C HIS A 151 0.59 10.93 12.50
N ALA A 152 -0.70 11.20 12.42
CA ALA A 152 -1.21 12.02 11.33
C ALA A 152 -0.68 13.46 11.36
N SER A 153 -0.04 13.88 10.28
CA SER A 153 0.46 15.24 10.08
C SER A 153 -0.67 16.29 9.96
N ASN A 154 -1.85 15.88 9.50
CA ASN A 154 -3.03 16.74 9.40
C ASN A 154 -4.30 16.00 9.82
N LYS A 155 -4.72 16.22 11.06
CA LYS A 155 -5.92 15.59 11.65
C LYS A 155 -7.25 16.21 11.17
N LYS A 156 -7.23 17.40 10.54
CA LYS A 156 -8.45 18.09 10.09
C LYS A 156 -9.17 17.35 8.96
N ARG A 157 -8.45 16.58 8.15
CA ARG A 157 -9.03 15.83 7.01
C ARG A 157 -9.69 14.52 7.40
N GLY A 158 -9.46 14.04 8.63
CA GLY A 158 -9.89 12.71 9.07
C GLY A 158 -9.13 11.59 8.34
N VAL A 159 -9.42 10.34 8.71
CA VAL A 159 -8.93 9.14 8.04
C VAL A 159 -10.12 8.37 7.47
N ARG A 160 -9.90 7.72 6.34
CA ARG A 160 -10.85 6.79 5.73
C ARG A 160 -10.20 5.41 5.67
N ILE A 161 -10.77 4.46 6.38
CA ILE A 161 -10.33 3.08 6.37
C ILE A 161 -11.44 2.25 5.71
N HIS A 162 -11.13 1.63 4.58
CA HIS A 162 -12.03 0.74 3.88
C HIS A 162 -11.63 -0.70 4.17
N VAL A 163 -12.59 -1.49 4.61
CA VAL A 163 -12.44 -2.93 4.77
C VAL A 163 -13.23 -3.61 3.66
N ALA A 164 -12.57 -4.47 2.91
CA ALA A 164 -13.20 -5.32 1.92
C ALA A 164 -12.95 -6.79 2.30
N THR A 165 -14.00 -7.57 2.31
CA THR A 165 -13.95 -9.00 2.63
C THR A 165 -14.38 -9.84 1.43
N ALA A 166 -13.75 -10.99 1.24
CA ALA A 166 -14.13 -12.01 0.28
C ALA A 166 -14.21 -13.36 0.97
N PHE A 167 -15.05 -14.25 0.49
CA PHE A 167 -15.07 -15.65 0.96
C PHE A 167 -13.93 -16.43 0.31
N PHE A 168 -13.34 -17.33 1.10
CA PHE A 168 -12.32 -18.31 0.66
C PHE A 168 -12.98 -19.47 -0.08
#